data_923c11dd67b565ce762f30ebcfe868f5
#
_entry.id   923c11dd67b565ce762f30ebcfe868f5
#
_cell.length_a   1.000
_cell.length_b   1.000
_cell.length_c   1.000
_cell.angle_alpha   90.00
_cell.angle_beta   90.00
_cell.angle_gamma   90.00
#
_symmetry.space_group_name_H-M   'P 1'
#
loop_
_entity.id
_entity.type
_entity.pdbx_description
1 polymer ?
#
loop_
_entity_poly.entity_id
_entity_poly.type
_entity_poly.pdbx_seq_one_letter_code
_entity_poly.pdbx_strand_id
1 'polypeptide(L)'
;MPNYRKLIIAFCVSAAFLFLMFFLFGLRGVHVASGNVVFRVNSGDGFREIATSLEQQRLIRSPIFFKLYSVLTGSAHRFKPGSYELNSNMSGAKIVSVLVRGPKEDIEVVVTEGEDLLYIDKKLSASKILPAKALRNYHGKSLEGFLFPDTYRFFPDTGVDDAVGRFLNNFYKKAMPELVAADNVYQALIVASMIEKEVPFDEDRPLVGGIIYRRLAIDIPLQIDATVDYAKEVGNSKYDTYQYSGMPPTPISNPGLSAIRAAVHPQKSDYLYYLSDPKTKKTIFSKTFEEHRANKFKYLGK
;
A
#
# COMPACT_ATOMS: atom_id res chain seq x y z
N MET A 1 45.71 40.65 -44.55
CA MET A 1 45.39 40.39 -43.14
C MET A 1 43.94 40.02 -42.82
N PRO A 2 43.17 39.28 -43.64
CA PRO A 2 41.76 38.97 -43.33
C PRO A 2 41.53 37.65 -42.65
N ASN A 3 42.49 36.73 -42.54
CA ASN A 3 42.21 35.35 -42.11
C ASN A 3 42.18 35.13 -40.61
N TYR A 4 42.85 35.94 -39.81
CA TYR A 4 42.90 35.76 -38.35
C TYR A 4 41.54 35.97 -37.68
N ARG A 5 40.75 36.94 -38.16
CA ARG A 5 39.39 37.16 -37.64
C ARG A 5 38.47 35.95 -37.87
N LYS A 6 38.55 35.34 -39.05
CA LYS A 6 37.77 34.13 -39.38
C LYS A 6 38.21 32.93 -38.52
N LEU A 7 39.52 32.76 -38.31
CA LEU A 7 40.09 31.72 -37.44
C LEU A 7 39.70 31.91 -35.99
N ILE A 8 39.73 33.13 -35.47
CA ILE A 8 39.28 33.44 -34.09
C ILE A 8 37.78 33.16 -33.93
N ILE A 9 36.94 33.58 -34.89
CA ILE A 9 35.49 33.29 -34.87
C ILE A 9 35.23 31.77 -34.92
N ALA A 10 35.91 31.05 -35.81
CA ALA A 10 35.76 29.60 -35.90
C ALA A 10 36.19 28.91 -34.61
N PHE A 11 37.28 29.34 -33.98
CA PHE A 11 37.74 28.83 -32.69
C PHE A 11 36.73 29.12 -31.57
N CYS A 12 36.22 30.35 -31.48
CA CYS A 12 35.19 30.69 -30.46
C CYS A 12 33.90 29.92 -30.67
N VAL A 13 33.43 29.69 -31.90
CA VAL A 13 32.27 28.90 -32.21
C VAL A 13 32.48 27.44 -31.82
N SER A 14 33.64 26.85 -32.16
CA SER A 14 34.00 25.47 -31.80
C SER A 14 34.11 25.31 -30.29
N ALA A 15 34.73 26.24 -29.59
CA ALA A 15 34.84 26.22 -28.12
C ALA A 15 33.47 26.36 -27.46
N ALA A 16 32.61 27.24 -27.96
CA ALA A 16 31.22 27.36 -27.46
C ALA A 16 30.40 26.10 -27.70
N PHE A 17 30.57 25.46 -28.88
CA PHE A 17 29.91 24.20 -29.20
C PHE A 17 30.37 23.06 -28.27
N LEU A 18 31.68 22.92 -28.06
CA LEU A 18 32.23 21.92 -27.14
C LEU A 18 31.78 22.16 -25.68
N PHE A 19 31.75 23.42 -25.27
CA PHE A 19 31.22 23.78 -23.94
C PHE A 19 29.73 23.40 -23.81
N LEU A 20 28.94 23.72 -24.83
CA LEU A 20 27.51 23.34 -24.84
C LEU A 20 27.32 21.83 -24.77
N MET A 21 28.10 21.07 -25.55
CA MET A 21 28.04 19.59 -25.51
C MET A 21 28.44 19.04 -24.14
N PHE A 22 29.50 19.58 -23.52
CA PHE A 22 29.93 19.20 -22.18
C PHE A 22 28.88 19.55 -21.12
N PHE A 23 28.27 20.72 -21.24
CA PHE A 23 27.19 21.18 -20.36
C PHE A 23 25.96 20.28 -20.45
N LEU A 24 25.51 19.96 -21.66
CA LEU A 24 24.38 19.05 -21.88
C LEU A 24 24.68 17.62 -21.36
N PHE A 25 25.93 17.16 -21.51
CA PHE A 25 26.33 15.87 -20.95
C PHE A 25 26.28 15.87 -19.42
N GLY A 26 26.66 16.93 -18.76
CA GLY A 26 26.60 17.09 -17.31
C GLY A 26 25.18 17.12 -16.74
N LEU A 27 24.19 17.48 -17.56
CA LEU A 27 22.76 17.45 -17.19
C LEU A 27 22.06 16.11 -17.43
N ARG A 28 22.73 15.11 -18.05
CA ARG A 28 22.13 13.79 -18.26
C ARG A 28 21.90 13.08 -16.93
N GLY A 29 20.87 12.23 -16.88
CA GLY A 29 20.57 11.37 -15.72
C GLY A 29 21.75 10.48 -15.33
N VAL A 30 21.78 10.04 -14.09
CA VAL A 30 22.88 9.22 -13.53
C VAL A 30 22.80 7.78 -13.99
N HIS A 31 21.61 7.31 -14.40
CA HIS A 31 21.33 5.94 -14.86
C HIS A 31 21.76 4.84 -13.87
N VAL A 32 21.62 5.08 -12.58
CA VAL A 32 21.73 4.03 -11.57
C VAL A 32 20.38 3.32 -11.53
N ALA A 33 20.37 2.00 -11.63
CA ALA A 33 19.16 1.18 -11.58
C ALA A 33 18.55 1.21 -10.17
N SER A 34 17.91 2.30 -9.80
CA SER A 34 17.14 2.48 -8.58
C SER A 34 15.78 3.05 -8.96
N GLY A 35 14.73 2.54 -8.31
CA GLY A 35 13.36 3.00 -8.50
C GLY A 35 13.18 4.49 -8.17
N ASN A 36 11.94 4.92 -8.08
CA ASN A 36 11.62 6.28 -7.66
C ASN A 36 12.07 6.54 -6.22
N VAL A 37 12.70 7.69 -5.99
CA VAL A 37 13.16 8.16 -4.68
C VAL A 37 12.32 9.34 -4.27
N VAL A 38 11.81 9.35 -3.04
CA VAL A 38 11.12 10.50 -2.47
C VAL A 38 12.16 11.52 -2.00
N PHE A 39 12.29 12.61 -2.76
CA PHE A 39 13.14 13.73 -2.45
C PHE A 39 12.34 14.86 -1.78
N ARG A 40 12.77 15.32 -0.61
CA ARG A 40 12.07 16.39 0.13
C ARG A 40 12.84 17.71 0.03
N VAL A 41 12.11 18.76 -0.31
CA VAL A 41 12.55 20.17 -0.22
C VAL A 41 11.83 20.79 0.96
N ASN A 42 12.57 21.24 1.97
CA ASN A 42 11.98 21.89 3.14
C ASN A 42 11.74 23.38 2.87
N SER A 43 10.81 23.97 3.62
CA SER A 43 10.63 25.43 3.58
C SER A 43 11.88 26.11 4.10
N GLY A 44 12.48 26.99 3.28
CA GLY A 44 13.73 27.70 3.60
C GLY A 44 15.00 27.08 3.01
N ASP A 45 14.94 25.86 2.43
CA ASP A 45 16.10 25.27 1.76
C ASP A 45 16.56 26.17 0.61
N GLY A 46 17.84 26.55 0.62
CA GLY A 46 18.45 27.29 -0.47
C GLY A 46 18.71 26.40 -1.70
N PHE A 47 18.67 26.98 -2.92
CA PHE A 47 18.90 26.18 -4.14
C PHE A 47 20.26 25.47 -4.17
N ARG A 48 21.27 25.97 -3.44
CA ARG A 48 22.58 25.32 -3.28
C ARG A 48 22.50 24.06 -2.44
N GLU A 49 21.73 24.09 -1.36
CA GLU A 49 21.48 22.95 -0.47
C GLU A 49 20.68 21.88 -1.19
N ILE A 50 19.64 22.28 -1.93
CA ILE A 50 18.85 21.38 -2.78
C ILE A 50 19.76 20.66 -3.80
N ALA A 51 20.66 21.40 -4.49
CA ALA A 51 21.56 20.78 -5.46
C ALA A 51 22.54 19.78 -4.83
N THR A 52 23.04 20.07 -3.62
CA THR A 52 23.93 19.16 -2.88
C THR A 52 23.18 17.92 -2.42
N SER A 53 21.97 18.06 -1.89
CA SER A 53 21.12 16.92 -1.48
C SER A 53 20.73 16.02 -2.66
N LEU A 54 20.46 16.59 -3.84
CA LEU A 54 20.19 15.82 -5.07
C LEU A 54 21.41 14.99 -5.50
N GLU A 55 22.62 15.52 -5.37
CA GLU A 55 23.86 14.80 -5.66
C GLU A 55 24.10 13.67 -4.65
N GLN A 56 23.98 13.96 -3.36
CA GLN A 56 24.13 12.95 -2.29
C GLN A 56 23.21 11.75 -2.47
N GLN A 57 21.98 12.01 -2.95
CA GLN A 57 21.00 10.95 -3.27
C GLN A 57 21.18 10.37 -4.69
N ARG A 58 22.26 10.73 -5.40
CA ARG A 58 22.57 10.27 -6.76
C ARG A 58 21.45 10.51 -7.79
N LEU A 59 20.71 11.60 -7.61
CA LEU A 59 19.65 12.01 -8.52
C LEU A 59 20.18 12.90 -9.66
N ILE A 60 21.31 13.57 -9.45
CA ILE A 60 22.03 14.35 -10.47
C ILE A 60 23.51 13.96 -10.48
N ARG A 61 24.17 14.16 -11.64
CA ARG A 61 25.60 13.87 -11.79
C ARG A 61 26.50 14.91 -11.16
N SER A 62 26.09 16.18 -11.24
CA SER A 62 26.91 17.30 -10.78
C SER A 62 26.03 18.45 -10.33
N PRO A 63 26.23 18.93 -9.11
CA PRO A 63 25.55 20.11 -8.60
C PRO A 63 25.94 21.38 -9.35
N ILE A 64 27.13 21.42 -9.94
CA ILE A 64 27.60 22.60 -10.68
C ILE A 64 26.74 22.81 -11.93
N PHE A 65 26.54 21.77 -12.75
CA PHE A 65 25.72 21.89 -13.97
C PHE A 65 24.25 22.14 -13.63
N PHE A 66 23.73 21.51 -12.59
CA PHE A 66 22.38 21.76 -12.10
C PHE A 66 22.20 23.22 -11.66
N LYS A 67 23.14 23.76 -10.87
CA LYS A 67 23.12 25.17 -10.43
C LYS A 67 23.20 26.13 -11.60
N LEU A 68 24.14 25.90 -12.53
CA LEU A 68 24.31 26.74 -13.70
C LEU A 68 23.06 26.76 -14.57
N TYR A 69 22.47 25.61 -14.84
CA TYR A 69 21.20 25.49 -15.57
C TYR A 69 20.07 26.24 -14.87
N SER A 70 19.94 26.07 -13.55
CA SER A 70 18.88 26.72 -12.76
C SER A 70 19.02 28.27 -12.78
N VAL A 71 20.23 28.77 -12.75
CA VAL A 71 20.49 30.22 -12.85
C VAL A 71 20.21 30.74 -14.27
N LEU A 72 20.71 30.05 -15.30
CA LEU A 72 20.50 30.45 -16.70
C LEU A 72 19.03 30.46 -17.12
N THR A 73 18.25 29.55 -16.56
CA THR A 73 16.78 29.45 -16.82
C THR A 73 15.93 30.30 -15.88
N GLY A 74 16.55 31.05 -14.94
CA GLY A 74 15.83 31.82 -13.92
C GLY A 74 15.01 30.95 -12.94
N SER A 75 15.37 29.68 -12.82
CA SER A 75 14.62 28.70 -12.01
C SER A 75 15.12 28.62 -10.56
N ALA A 76 16.32 29.14 -10.26
CA ALA A 76 16.99 28.97 -8.96
C ALA A 76 16.18 29.48 -7.74
N HIS A 77 15.30 30.46 -7.94
CA HIS A 77 14.45 31.02 -6.87
C HIS A 77 12.99 30.58 -6.95
N ARG A 78 12.69 29.59 -7.81
CA ARG A 78 11.32 29.12 -8.09
C ARG A 78 11.05 27.72 -7.62
N PHE A 79 11.99 27.08 -6.95
CA PHE A 79 11.78 25.74 -6.35
C PHE A 79 10.79 25.83 -5.22
N LYS A 80 9.78 24.98 -5.24
CA LYS A 80 8.72 24.95 -4.24
C LYS A 80 9.05 23.93 -3.16
N PRO A 81 8.76 24.20 -1.87
CA PRO A 81 8.85 23.21 -0.83
C PRO A 81 7.87 22.05 -1.05
N GLY A 82 8.24 20.85 -0.59
CA GLY A 82 7.39 19.67 -0.66
C GLY A 82 8.15 18.38 -0.96
N SER A 83 7.41 17.29 -1.12
CA SER A 83 7.95 15.97 -1.44
C SER A 83 7.78 15.68 -2.93
N TYR A 84 8.84 15.17 -3.55
CA TYR A 84 8.91 14.91 -4.98
C TYR A 84 9.33 13.47 -5.24
N GLU A 85 8.64 12.77 -6.11
CA GLU A 85 9.13 11.51 -6.66
C GLU A 85 10.10 11.81 -7.81
N LEU A 86 11.38 11.55 -7.58
CA LEU A 86 12.44 11.72 -8.56
C LEU A 86 13.07 10.38 -8.89
N ASN A 87 13.58 10.27 -10.11
CA ASN A 87 14.26 9.08 -10.61
C ASN A 87 15.65 9.46 -11.12
N SER A 88 16.66 8.64 -10.84
CA SER A 88 18.04 8.85 -11.30
C SER A 88 18.21 8.87 -12.81
N ASN A 89 17.21 8.38 -13.57
CA ASN A 89 17.19 8.48 -15.04
C ASN A 89 16.71 9.85 -15.55
N MET A 90 16.14 10.69 -14.68
CA MET A 90 15.73 12.04 -15.06
C MET A 90 16.97 12.90 -15.34
N SER A 91 16.89 13.73 -16.40
CA SER A 91 17.91 14.76 -16.62
C SER A 91 17.81 15.86 -15.56
N GLY A 92 18.91 16.53 -15.26
CA GLY A 92 18.91 17.68 -14.34
C GLY A 92 17.93 18.76 -14.76
N ALA A 93 17.75 19.00 -16.07
CA ALA A 93 16.74 19.91 -16.60
C ALA A 93 15.31 19.45 -16.28
N LYS A 94 15.03 18.16 -16.37
CA LYS A 94 13.73 17.60 -16.00
C LYS A 94 13.48 17.77 -14.50
N ILE A 95 14.48 17.50 -13.65
CA ILE A 95 14.38 17.69 -12.20
C ILE A 95 14.10 19.17 -11.89
N VAL A 96 14.80 20.13 -12.50
CA VAL A 96 14.51 21.56 -12.34
C VAL A 96 13.05 21.86 -12.68
N SER A 97 12.55 21.34 -13.81
CA SER A 97 11.17 21.58 -14.22
C SER A 97 10.14 21.03 -13.21
N VAL A 98 10.43 19.88 -12.59
CA VAL A 98 9.59 19.25 -11.55
C VAL A 98 9.60 20.11 -10.28
N LEU A 99 10.78 20.56 -9.81
CA LEU A 99 10.90 21.39 -8.61
C LEU A 99 10.24 22.76 -8.77
N VAL A 100 10.28 23.35 -9.96
CA VAL A 100 9.60 24.64 -10.27
C VAL A 100 8.09 24.48 -10.34
N ARG A 101 7.61 23.38 -10.94
CA ARG A 101 6.16 23.08 -10.99
C ARG A 101 5.58 22.94 -9.59
N GLY A 102 6.32 22.38 -8.67
CA GLY A 102 5.90 22.06 -7.31
C GLY A 102 5.60 20.57 -7.15
N PRO A 103 5.47 20.13 -5.89
CA PRO A 103 5.08 18.76 -5.59
C PRO A 103 3.70 18.47 -6.19
N LYS A 104 3.49 17.24 -6.61
CA LYS A 104 2.12 16.76 -6.84
C LYS A 104 1.45 16.71 -5.47
N GLU A 105 0.22 17.21 -5.36
CA GLU A 105 -0.57 16.98 -4.15
C GLU A 105 -0.73 15.48 -3.98
N ASP A 106 -0.35 14.97 -2.82
CA ASP A 106 -0.61 13.59 -2.46
C ASP A 106 -2.11 13.42 -2.15
N ILE A 107 -2.65 12.30 -2.58
CA ILE A 107 -4.03 11.92 -2.30
C ILE A 107 -3.98 10.97 -1.11
N GLU A 108 -4.64 11.36 -0.03
CA GLU A 108 -4.78 10.52 1.14
C GLU A 108 -5.89 9.49 0.94
N VAL A 109 -5.57 8.23 1.18
CA VAL A 109 -6.51 7.10 1.12
C VAL A 109 -6.46 6.33 2.41
N VAL A 110 -7.56 6.33 3.13
CA VAL A 110 -7.73 5.54 4.34
C VAL A 110 -8.26 4.16 3.96
N VAL A 111 -7.51 3.11 4.29
CA VAL A 111 -7.96 1.72 4.23
C VAL A 111 -8.34 1.31 5.64
N THR A 112 -9.61 0.98 5.85
CA THR A 112 -10.13 0.57 7.15
C THR A 112 -10.06 -0.94 7.33
N GLU A 113 -10.06 -1.39 8.58
CA GLU A 113 -10.09 -2.80 8.92
C GLU A 113 -11.34 -3.46 8.31
N GLY A 114 -11.16 -4.66 7.79
CA GLY A 114 -12.25 -5.43 7.16
C GLY A 114 -12.60 -5.04 5.72
N GLU A 115 -11.97 -4.00 5.12
CA GLU A 115 -12.12 -3.75 3.69
C GLU A 115 -11.49 -4.89 2.87
N ASP A 116 -12.17 -5.31 1.81
CA ASP A 116 -11.67 -6.31 0.88
C ASP A 116 -10.92 -5.67 -0.32
N LEU A 117 -10.25 -6.51 -1.08
CA LEU A 117 -9.48 -6.11 -2.26
C LEU A 117 -10.35 -5.37 -3.29
N LEU A 118 -11.60 -5.79 -3.48
CA LEU A 118 -12.49 -5.18 -4.46
C LEU A 118 -12.84 -3.74 -4.07
N TYR A 119 -13.13 -3.52 -2.79
CA TYR A 119 -13.46 -2.20 -2.26
C TYR A 119 -12.25 -1.25 -2.34
N ILE A 120 -11.06 -1.73 -1.94
CA ILE A 120 -9.81 -0.94 -2.00
C ILE A 120 -9.46 -0.59 -3.46
N ASP A 121 -9.58 -1.53 -4.39
CA ASP A 121 -9.35 -1.29 -5.83
C ASP A 121 -10.29 -0.21 -6.37
N LYS A 122 -11.59 -0.27 -6.04
CA LYS A 122 -12.57 0.76 -6.39
C LYS A 122 -12.21 2.13 -5.78
N LYS A 123 -11.79 2.17 -4.52
CA LYS A 123 -11.39 3.39 -3.81
C LYS A 123 -10.19 4.08 -4.49
N LEU A 124 -9.15 3.33 -4.83
CA LEU A 124 -7.97 3.85 -5.53
C LEU A 124 -8.30 4.32 -6.95
N SER A 125 -9.19 3.61 -7.64
CA SER A 125 -9.63 4.00 -8.98
C SER A 125 -10.50 5.27 -8.96
N ALA A 126 -11.42 5.39 -8.01
CA ALA A 126 -12.26 6.58 -7.84
C ALA A 126 -11.41 7.83 -7.52
N SER A 127 -10.34 7.65 -6.76
CA SER A 127 -9.36 8.70 -6.44
C SER A 127 -8.36 8.97 -7.58
N LYS A 128 -8.50 8.31 -8.74
CA LYS A 128 -7.61 8.45 -9.92
C LYS A 128 -6.14 8.15 -9.62
N ILE A 129 -5.88 7.30 -8.64
CA ILE A 129 -4.53 6.85 -8.28
C ILE A 129 -4.13 5.69 -9.19
N LEU A 130 -5.00 4.69 -9.33
CA LEU A 130 -4.78 3.52 -10.16
C LEU A 130 -5.90 3.35 -11.19
N PRO A 131 -5.63 2.68 -12.31
CA PRO A 131 -6.68 2.21 -13.22
C PRO A 131 -7.63 1.22 -12.50
N ALA A 132 -8.87 1.16 -12.93
CA ALA A 132 -9.83 0.18 -12.42
C ALA A 132 -9.33 -1.26 -12.61
N LYS A 133 -9.53 -2.10 -11.60
CA LYS A 133 -9.09 -3.50 -11.55
C LYS A 133 -7.56 -3.70 -11.51
N ALA A 134 -6.78 -2.66 -11.24
CA ALA A 134 -5.33 -2.74 -11.21
C ALA A 134 -4.81 -3.68 -10.10
N LEU A 135 -5.35 -3.56 -8.88
CA LEU A 135 -4.99 -4.45 -7.78
C LEU A 135 -5.51 -5.86 -7.98
N ARG A 136 -6.73 -6.00 -8.51
CA ARG A 136 -7.37 -7.30 -8.74
C ARG A 136 -6.65 -8.15 -9.79
N ASN A 137 -6.00 -7.50 -10.75
CA ASN A 137 -5.28 -8.15 -11.85
C ASN A 137 -3.76 -8.20 -11.62
N TYR A 138 -3.29 -7.89 -10.41
CA TYR A 138 -1.88 -7.77 -10.11
C TYR A 138 -1.14 -9.11 -10.26
N HIS A 139 -0.39 -9.27 -11.35
CA HIS A 139 0.43 -10.46 -11.66
C HIS A 139 -0.28 -11.82 -11.44
N GLY A 140 -1.60 -11.87 -11.53
CA GLY A 140 -2.39 -13.09 -11.31
C GLY A 140 -2.37 -13.61 -9.86
N LYS A 141 -1.92 -12.81 -8.90
CA LYS A 141 -1.89 -13.14 -7.47
C LYS A 141 -2.99 -12.39 -6.72
N SER A 142 -3.61 -13.05 -5.75
CA SER A 142 -4.51 -12.37 -4.84
C SER A 142 -3.70 -11.55 -3.83
N LEU A 143 -4.09 -10.27 -3.67
CA LEU A 143 -3.58 -9.39 -2.63
C LEU A 143 -4.49 -9.35 -1.40
N GLU A 144 -5.57 -10.15 -1.40
CA GLU A 144 -6.52 -10.19 -0.29
C GLU A 144 -5.86 -10.62 1.01
N GLY A 145 -6.08 -9.85 2.06
CA GLY A 145 -5.45 -10.01 3.37
C GLY A 145 -4.10 -9.31 3.55
N PHE A 146 -3.47 -8.86 2.45
CA PHE A 146 -2.13 -8.24 2.48
C PHE A 146 -2.15 -6.71 2.34
N LEU A 147 -3.32 -6.10 2.10
CA LEU A 147 -3.48 -4.65 1.99
C LEU A 147 -3.76 -4.06 3.39
N PHE A 148 -2.76 -4.05 4.24
CA PHE A 148 -2.91 -3.74 5.68
C PHE A 148 -3.66 -2.41 5.91
N PRO A 149 -4.65 -2.38 6.82
CA PRO A 149 -5.42 -1.17 7.15
C PRO A 149 -4.52 -0.05 7.69
N ASP A 150 -4.57 1.11 7.03
CA ASP A 150 -3.80 2.31 7.39
C ASP A 150 -4.22 3.50 6.54
N THR A 151 -3.63 4.66 6.83
CA THR A 151 -3.70 5.83 5.97
C THR A 151 -2.51 5.87 5.02
N TYR A 152 -2.80 5.79 3.74
CA TYR A 152 -1.82 5.82 2.67
C TYR A 152 -1.84 7.14 1.92
N ARG A 153 -0.69 7.58 1.44
CA ARG A 153 -0.56 8.77 0.59
C ARG A 153 0.01 8.38 -0.75
N PHE A 154 -0.71 8.71 -1.81
CA PHE A 154 -0.33 8.40 -3.19
C PHE A 154 -0.26 9.68 -4.01
N PHE A 155 0.69 9.73 -4.92
CA PHE A 155 0.70 10.78 -5.92
C PHE A 155 -0.21 10.41 -7.11
N PRO A 156 -0.79 11.40 -7.80
CA PRO A 156 -1.36 11.15 -9.13
C PRO A 156 -0.33 10.46 -10.03
N ASP A 157 -0.74 9.45 -10.78
CA ASP A 157 0.13 8.61 -11.62
C ASP A 157 1.09 7.68 -10.83
N THR A 158 0.79 7.35 -9.57
CA THR A 158 1.47 6.26 -8.87
C THR A 158 1.34 4.97 -9.68
N GLY A 159 2.47 4.30 -9.94
CA GLY A 159 2.46 2.99 -10.61
C GLY A 159 1.82 1.91 -9.74
N VAL A 160 1.25 0.87 -10.37
CA VAL A 160 0.61 -0.24 -9.64
C VAL A 160 1.60 -0.92 -8.71
N ASP A 161 2.83 -1.18 -9.18
CA ASP A 161 3.89 -1.80 -8.38
C ASP A 161 4.28 -0.94 -7.17
N ASP A 162 4.35 0.38 -7.33
CA ASP A 162 4.65 1.31 -6.24
C ASP A 162 3.53 1.31 -5.19
N ALA A 163 2.27 1.30 -5.64
CA ALA A 163 1.12 1.25 -4.73
C ALA A 163 1.07 -0.07 -3.96
N VAL A 164 1.22 -1.21 -4.64
CA VAL A 164 1.28 -2.53 -4.01
C VAL A 164 2.47 -2.62 -3.07
N GLY A 165 3.64 -2.12 -3.47
CA GLY A 165 4.83 -2.07 -2.62
C GLY A 165 4.60 -1.32 -1.31
N ARG A 166 3.84 -0.22 -1.30
CA ARG A 166 3.49 0.52 -0.08
C ARG A 166 2.59 -0.31 0.85
N PHE A 167 1.57 -0.99 0.30
CA PHE A 167 0.71 -1.89 1.09
C PHE A 167 1.50 -3.04 1.69
N LEU A 168 2.28 -3.75 0.87
CA LEU A 168 3.07 -4.89 1.33
C LEU A 168 4.13 -4.49 2.35
N ASN A 169 4.84 -3.39 2.14
CA ASN A 169 5.83 -2.89 3.12
C ASN A 169 5.17 -2.60 4.47
N ASN A 170 3.95 -2.05 4.48
CA ASN A 170 3.23 -1.77 5.70
C ASN A 170 2.74 -3.06 6.37
N PHE A 171 2.24 -4.03 5.60
CA PHE A 171 1.87 -5.36 6.07
C PHE A 171 3.07 -6.07 6.71
N TYR A 172 4.21 -6.13 6.03
CA TYR A 172 5.43 -6.75 6.57
C TYR A 172 5.97 -6.04 7.81
N LYS A 173 5.79 -4.73 7.91
CA LYS A 173 6.23 -3.95 9.07
C LYS A 173 5.31 -4.11 10.28
N LYS A 174 3.98 -4.17 10.08
CA LYS A 174 2.99 -4.11 11.17
C LYS A 174 2.34 -5.45 11.46
N ALA A 175 1.91 -6.20 10.43
CA ALA A 175 1.18 -7.45 10.59
C ALA A 175 2.10 -8.67 10.74
N MET A 176 3.17 -8.74 9.94
CA MET A 176 4.05 -9.90 9.89
C MET A 176 4.74 -10.21 11.23
N PRO A 177 5.19 -9.23 12.05
CA PRO A 177 5.77 -9.51 13.37
C PRO A 177 4.82 -10.26 14.32
N GLU A 178 3.51 -10.03 14.21
CA GLU A 178 2.50 -10.77 14.98
C GLU A 178 2.25 -12.16 14.38
N LEU A 179 2.12 -12.24 13.05
CA LEU A 179 1.79 -13.46 12.33
C LEU A 179 2.85 -14.56 12.42
N VAL A 180 4.14 -14.21 12.56
CA VAL A 180 5.23 -15.19 12.62
C VAL A 180 5.18 -16.07 13.89
N ALA A 181 4.39 -15.70 14.88
CA ALA A 181 4.17 -16.52 16.08
C ALA A 181 3.17 -17.67 15.83
N ALA A 182 2.45 -17.67 14.70
CA ALA A 182 1.51 -18.74 14.35
C ALA A 182 2.24 -19.95 13.72
N ASP A 183 1.77 -21.17 13.98
CA ASP A 183 2.27 -22.39 13.34
C ASP A 183 2.13 -22.35 11.81
N ASN A 184 1.08 -21.69 11.31
CA ASN A 184 0.86 -21.44 9.89
C ASN A 184 0.38 -20.00 9.68
N VAL A 185 1.29 -19.16 9.19
CA VAL A 185 1.06 -17.71 8.94
C VAL A 185 -0.12 -17.43 8.02
N TYR A 186 -0.22 -18.17 6.91
CA TYR A 186 -1.29 -17.94 5.94
C TYR A 186 -2.67 -18.36 6.48
N GLN A 187 -2.70 -19.45 7.20
CA GLN A 187 -3.89 -19.94 7.89
C GLN A 187 -4.39 -18.94 8.94
N ALA A 188 -3.46 -18.41 9.75
CA ALA A 188 -3.79 -17.39 10.73
C ALA A 188 -4.33 -16.11 10.06
N LEU A 189 -3.80 -15.72 8.91
CA LEU A 189 -4.32 -14.58 8.16
C LEU A 189 -5.72 -14.80 7.62
N ILE A 190 -6.04 -16.00 7.12
CA ILE A 190 -7.41 -16.37 6.72
C ILE A 190 -8.35 -16.29 7.92
N VAL A 191 -7.99 -16.88 9.07
CA VAL A 191 -8.80 -16.83 10.29
C VAL A 191 -8.98 -15.39 10.77
N ALA A 192 -7.93 -14.59 10.77
CA ALA A 192 -8.01 -13.18 11.14
C ALA A 192 -9.00 -12.40 10.25
N SER A 193 -9.00 -12.66 8.93
CA SER A 193 -9.93 -11.99 8.01
C SER A 193 -11.39 -12.34 8.27
N MET A 194 -11.67 -13.55 8.74
CA MET A 194 -13.01 -13.95 9.15
C MET A 194 -13.40 -13.30 10.49
N ILE A 195 -12.52 -13.33 11.49
CA ILE A 195 -12.75 -12.67 12.79
C ILE A 195 -13.05 -11.20 12.60
N GLU A 196 -12.30 -10.51 11.74
CA GLU A 196 -12.47 -9.08 11.46
C GLU A 196 -13.87 -8.73 10.97
N LYS A 197 -14.45 -9.59 10.14
CA LYS A 197 -15.79 -9.37 9.56
C LYS A 197 -16.94 -9.75 10.51
N GLU A 198 -16.69 -10.65 11.45
CA GLU A 198 -17.73 -11.22 12.30
C GLU A 198 -17.83 -10.58 13.68
N VAL A 199 -16.70 -10.12 14.23
CA VAL A 199 -16.60 -9.78 15.66
C VAL A 199 -16.26 -8.29 15.86
N PRO A 200 -17.27 -7.49 16.25
CA PRO A 200 -17.06 -6.04 16.40
C PRO A 200 -16.24 -5.65 17.63
N PHE A 201 -16.26 -6.48 18.69
CA PHE A 201 -15.57 -6.17 19.94
C PHE A 201 -14.28 -6.97 20.08
N ASP A 202 -13.18 -6.28 20.37
CA ASP A 202 -11.85 -6.86 20.47
C ASP A 202 -11.74 -7.94 21.57
N GLU A 203 -12.47 -7.78 22.67
CA GLU A 203 -12.48 -8.74 23.78
C GLU A 203 -13.04 -10.12 23.41
N ASP A 204 -13.95 -10.19 22.44
CA ASP A 204 -14.58 -11.44 22.00
C ASP A 204 -13.76 -12.16 20.91
N ARG A 205 -12.89 -11.43 20.20
CA ARG A 205 -12.11 -11.94 19.06
C ARG A 205 -11.27 -13.18 19.39
N PRO A 206 -10.50 -13.24 20.49
CA PRO A 206 -9.70 -14.44 20.81
C PRO A 206 -10.54 -15.68 21.05
N LEU A 207 -11.72 -15.53 21.65
CA LEU A 207 -12.64 -16.65 21.92
C LEU A 207 -13.28 -17.17 20.62
N VAL A 208 -13.68 -16.25 19.71
CA VAL A 208 -14.19 -16.65 18.39
C VAL A 208 -13.09 -17.31 17.56
N GLY A 209 -11.85 -16.81 17.61
CA GLY A 209 -10.69 -17.48 17.02
C GLY A 209 -10.54 -18.92 17.50
N GLY A 210 -10.65 -19.13 18.82
CA GLY A 210 -10.64 -20.47 19.42
C GLY A 210 -11.76 -21.39 18.93
N ILE A 211 -12.98 -20.84 18.74
CA ILE A 211 -14.12 -21.58 18.19
C ILE A 211 -13.85 -21.99 16.72
N ILE A 212 -13.33 -21.06 15.89
CA ILE A 212 -13.01 -21.36 14.48
C ILE A 212 -12.00 -22.50 14.39
N TYR A 213 -10.88 -22.43 15.11
CA TYR A 213 -9.89 -23.52 15.09
C TYR A 213 -10.43 -24.83 15.65
N ARG A 214 -11.27 -24.79 16.70
CA ARG A 214 -11.89 -26.00 17.25
C ARG A 214 -12.82 -26.64 16.24
N ARG A 215 -13.66 -25.87 15.53
CA ARG A 215 -14.56 -26.40 14.49
C ARG A 215 -13.77 -27.05 13.36
N LEU A 216 -12.67 -26.40 12.92
CA LEU A 216 -11.74 -26.95 11.92
C LEU A 216 -11.13 -28.28 12.39
N ALA A 217 -10.71 -28.38 13.66
CA ALA A 217 -10.05 -29.55 14.21
C ALA A 217 -10.98 -30.79 14.31
N ILE A 218 -12.30 -30.58 14.41
CA ILE A 218 -13.30 -31.64 14.51
C ILE A 218 -14.20 -31.73 13.26
N ASP A 219 -13.75 -31.13 12.16
CA ASP A 219 -14.41 -31.15 10.84
C ASP A 219 -15.87 -30.67 10.83
N ILE A 220 -16.21 -29.70 11.67
CA ILE A 220 -17.49 -29.00 11.64
C ILE A 220 -17.41 -27.81 10.68
N PRO A 221 -18.37 -27.64 9.72
CA PRO A 221 -18.42 -26.49 8.82
C PRO A 221 -18.42 -25.17 9.59
N LEU A 222 -17.66 -24.17 9.12
CA LEU A 222 -17.49 -22.89 9.84
C LEU A 222 -18.80 -22.08 9.90
N GLN A 223 -19.59 -22.09 8.84
CA GLN A 223 -20.89 -21.40 8.75
C GLN A 223 -20.82 -19.93 9.13
N ILE A 224 -19.90 -19.24 8.51
CA ILE A 224 -19.61 -17.81 8.72
C ILE A 224 -20.32 -17.00 7.64
N ASP A 225 -21.23 -16.10 8.01
CA ASP A 225 -22.06 -15.34 7.07
C ASP A 225 -21.19 -14.45 6.15
N ALA A 226 -20.15 -13.83 6.68
CA ALA A 226 -19.23 -13.00 5.90
C ALA A 226 -18.55 -13.74 4.74
N THR A 227 -18.33 -15.06 4.87
CA THR A 227 -17.77 -15.90 3.79
C THR A 227 -18.78 -16.11 2.66
N VAL A 228 -20.08 -16.19 2.98
CA VAL A 228 -21.16 -16.29 2.00
C VAL A 228 -21.28 -15.00 1.18
N ASP A 229 -21.22 -13.87 1.86
CA ASP A 229 -21.31 -12.56 1.20
C ASP A 229 -20.10 -12.32 0.29
N TYR A 230 -18.90 -12.65 0.76
CA TYR A 230 -17.69 -12.59 -0.06
C TYR A 230 -17.76 -13.56 -1.26
N ALA A 231 -18.27 -14.78 -1.07
CA ALA A 231 -18.47 -15.77 -2.15
C ALA A 231 -19.34 -15.21 -3.28
N LYS A 232 -20.44 -14.53 -2.93
CA LYS A 232 -21.33 -13.86 -3.91
C LYS A 232 -20.61 -12.71 -4.62
N GLU A 233 -19.86 -11.89 -3.87
CA GLU A 233 -19.18 -10.72 -4.40
C GLU A 233 -18.10 -11.08 -5.42
N VAL A 234 -17.29 -12.11 -5.12
CA VAL A 234 -16.22 -12.59 -6.02
C VAL A 234 -16.72 -13.61 -7.06
N GLY A 235 -17.97 -14.07 -6.97
CA GLY A 235 -18.53 -15.07 -7.88
C GLY A 235 -17.90 -16.47 -7.73
N ASN A 236 -17.46 -16.84 -6.53
CA ASN A 236 -16.81 -18.12 -6.26
C ASN A 236 -17.38 -18.80 -5.01
N SER A 237 -18.19 -19.85 -5.23
CA SER A 237 -18.86 -20.58 -4.15
C SER A 237 -17.91 -21.29 -3.17
N LYS A 238 -16.63 -21.52 -3.54
CA LYS A 238 -15.64 -22.16 -2.64
C LYS A 238 -15.38 -21.39 -1.36
N TYR A 239 -15.78 -20.10 -1.29
CA TYR A 239 -15.71 -19.32 -0.06
C TYR A 239 -16.90 -19.57 0.87
N ASP A 240 -18.01 -20.11 0.40
CA ASP A 240 -19.21 -20.36 1.21
C ASP A 240 -18.99 -21.51 2.21
N THR A 241 -18.70 -21.15 3.45
CA THR A 241 -18.42 -22.11 4.53
C THR A 241 -19.67 -22.83 5.09
N TYR A 242 -20.86 -22.59 4.54
CA TYR A 242 -22.04 -23.42 4.73
C TYR A 242 -22.09 -24.60 3.76
N GLN A 243 -21.58 -24.40 2.53
CA GLN A 243 -21.56 -25.41 1.48
C GLN A 243 -20.26 -26.24 1.48
N TYR A 244 -19.15 -25.63 1.85
CA TYR A 244 -17.82 -26.25 1.83
C TYR A 244 -17.23 -26.28 3.23
N SER A 245 -16.84 -27.48 3.69
CA SER A 245 -16.11 -27.66 4.95
C SER A 245 -14.69 -27.12 4.86
N GLY A 246 -14.13 -26.75 6.00
CA GLY A 246 -12.77 -26.23 6.11
C GLY A 246 -12.69 -24.72 5.95
N MET A 247 -11.47 -24.23 5.65
CA MET A 247 -11.21 -22.81 5.48
C MET A 247 -11.48 -22.32 4.06
N PRO A 248 -11.85 -21.04 3.90
CA PRO A 248 -11.86 -20.41 2.59
C PRO A 248 -10.48 -20.51 1.92
N PRO A 249 -10.42 -20.45 0.56
CA PRO A 249 -9.15 -20.56 -0.18
C PRO A 249 -8.14 -19.45 0.12
N THR A 250 -8.63 -18.25 0.41
CA THR A 250 -7.82 -17.06 0.74
C THR A 250 -8.52 -16.26 1.84
N PRO A 251 -7.87 -15.25 2.43
CA PRO A 251 -8.56 -14.25 3.24
C PRO A 251 -9.78 -13.64 2.50
N ILE A 252 -10.77 -13.17 3.25
CA ILE A 252 -12.00 -12.53 2.74
C ILE A 252 -12.05 -11.02 3.00
N SER A 253 -11.02 -10.49 3.64
CA SER A 253 -10.84 -9.07 3.92
C SER A 253 -9.40 -8.80 4.37
N ASN A 254 -9.07 -7.53 4.56
CA ASN A 254 -7.79 -7.11 5.12
C ASN A 254 -7.95 -6.83 6.63
N PRO A 255 -7.45 -7.70 7.50
CA PRO A 255 -7.65 -7.61 8.94
C PRO A 255 -6.71 -6.60 9.61
N GLY A 256 -7.19 -5.99 10.71
CA GLY A 256 -6.39 -5.20 11.62
C GLY A 256 -5.57 -6.04 12.60
N LEU A 257 -4.72 -5.38 13.40
CA LEU A 257 -3.85 -6.07 14.36
C LEU A 257 -4.61 -6.84 15.43
N SER A 258 -5.77 -6.33 15.88
CA SER A 258 -6.57 -7.01 16.89
C SER A 258 -7.05 -8.37 16.43
N ALA A 259 -7.61 -8.46 15.20
CA ALA A 259 -8.05 -9.73 14.62
C ALA A 259 -6.86 -10.67 14.32
N ILE A 260 -5.73 -10.13 13.88
CA ILE A 260 -4.50 -10.91 13.66
C ILE A 260 -4.03 -11.55 14.98
N ARG A 261 -3.92 -10.78 16.05
CA ARG A 261 -3.53 -11.28 17.38
C ARG A 261 -4.48 -12.33 17.90
N ALA A 262 -5.79 -12.16 17.70
CA ALA A 262 -6.81 -13.11 18.09
C ALA A 262 -6.69 -14.44 17.31
N ALA A 263 -6.32 -14.39 16.04
CA ALA A 263 -6.08 -15.59 15.24
C ALA A 263 -4.78 -16.32 15.61
N VAL A 264 -3.74 -15.57 16.01
CA VAL A 264 -2.43 -16.13 16.42
C VAL A 264 -2.47 -16.66 17.86
N HIS A 265 -3.21 -15.99 18.74
CA HIS A 265 -3.35 -16.34 20.16
C HIS A 265 -4.81 -16.64 20.53
N PRO A 266 -5.42 -17.69 19.93
CA PRO A 266 -6.81 -18.00 20.17
C PRO A 266 -7.04 -18.48 21.60
N GLN A 267 -8.15 -18.04 22.21
CA GLN A 267 -8.55 -18.50 23.53
C GLN A 267 -9.23 -19.87 23.44
N LYS A 268 -8.66 -20.88 24.06
CA LYS A 268 -9.28 -22.21 24.16
C LYS A 268 -10.55 -22.17 25.01
N SER A 269 -11.60 -22.86 24.55
CA SER A 269 -12.87 -22.96 25.26
C SER A 269 -13.66 -24.20 24.82
N ASP A 270 -14.75 -24.49 25.53
CA ASP A 270 -15.69 -25.54 25.15
C ASP A 270 -16.78 -25.06 24.18
N TYR A 271 -16.79 -23.79 23.83
CA TYR A 271 -17.80 -23.27 22.92
C TYR A 271 -17.55 -23.75 21.48
N LEU A 272 -18.66 -23.98 20.77
CA LEU A 272 -18.68 -24.36 19.35
C LEU A 272 -19.51 -23.40 18.51
N TYR A 273 -20.34 -22.58 19.12
CA TYR A 273 -21.26 -21.67 18.46
C TYR A 273 -21.18 -20.27 19.09
N TYR A 274 -21.46 -19.28 18.28
CA TYR A 274 -21.66 -17.90 18.72
C TYR A 274 -22.73 -17.23 17.85
N LEU A 275 -23.30 -16.17 18.35
CA LEU A 275 -24.12 -15.21 17.58
C LEU A 275 -23.96 -13.82 18.16
N SER A 276 -24.17 -12.82 17.32
CA SER A 276 -24.18 -11.41 17.75
C SER A 276 -25.63 -10.97 18.03
N ASP A 277 -25.88 -10.45 19.23
CA ASP A 277 -27.16 -9.82 19.56
C ASP A 277 -27.31 -8.52 18.76
N PRO A 278 -28.31 -8.37 17.89
CA PRO A 278 -28.46 -7.20 17.03
C PRO A 278 -28.72 -5.90 17.81
N LYS A 279 -29.24 -5.99 19.05
CA LYS A 279 -29.54 -4.83 19.90
C LYS A 279 -28.31 -4.33 20.66
N THR A 280 -27.62 -5.23 21.33
CA THR A 280 -26.49 -4.91 22.20
C THR A 280 -25.14 -5.04 21.51
N LYS A 281 -25.09 -5.69 20.35
CA LYS A 281 -23.89 -6.11 19.61
C LYS A 281 -22.98 -7.09 20.36
N LYS A 282 -23.39 -7.55 21.56
CA LYS A 282 -22.63 -8.52 22.36
C LYS A 282 -22.63 -9.88 21.70
N THR A 283 -21.53 -10.59 21.78
CA THR A 283 -21.40 -11.97 21.34
C THR A 283 -21.94 -12.92 22.40
N ILE A 284 -22.82 -13.79 22.00
CA ILE A 284 -23.44 -14.84 22.86
C ILE A 284 -22.85 -16.19 22.44
N PHE A 285 -22.18 -16.86 23.36
CA PHE A 285 -21.50 -18.13 23.11
C PHE A 285 -22.36 -19.31 23.56
N SER A 286 -22.24 -20.43 22.86
CA SER A 286 -22.96 -21.67 23.17
C SER A 286 -22.06 -22.88 22.98
N LYS A 287 -22.22 -23.91 23.86
CA LYS A 287 -21.44 -25.14 23.77
C LYS A 287 -22.11 -26.17 22.87
N THR A 288 -23.45 -26.25 22.88
CA THR A 288 -24.23 -27.22 22.11
C THR A 288 -25.10 -26.53 21.05
N PHE A 289 -25.54 -27.28 20.07
CA PHE A 289 -26.45 -26.78 19.04
C PHE A 289 -27.83 -26.41 19.65
N GLU A 290 -28.31 -27.17 20.64
CA GLU A 290 -29.56 -26.90 21.35
C GLU A 290 -29.52 -25.56 22.07
N GLU A 291 -28.41 -25.28 22.77
CA GLU A 291 -28.17 -24.00 23.44
C GLU A 291 -28.12 -22.86 22.42
N HIS A 292 -27.41 -23.06 21.30
CA HIS A 292 -27.33 -22.09 20.23
C HIS A 292 -28.70 -21.79 19.61
N ARG A 293 -29.52 -22.83 19.37
CA ARG A 293 -30.88 -22.67 18.85
C ARG A 293 -31.77 -21.89 19.83
N ALA A 294 -31.68 -22.21 21.14
CA ALA A 294 -32.39 -21.45 22.16
C ALA A 294 -31.99 -19.98 22.20
N ASN A 295 -30.67 -19.70 22.09
CA ASN A 295 -30.13 -18.34 22.01
C ASN A 295 -30.57 -17.63 20.74
N LYS A 296 -30.60 -18.31 19.57
CA LYS A 296 -31.17 -17.74 18.33
C LYS A 296 -32.61 -17.28 18.51
N PHE A 297 -33.45 -18.14 19.08
CA PHE A 297 -34.83 -17.77 19.35
C PHE A 297 -34.95 -16.58 20.31
N LYS A 298 -34.15 -16.57 21.38
CA LYS A 298 -34.18 -15.51 22.41
C LYS A 298 -33.71 -14.15 21.89
N TYR A 299 -32.61 -14.12 21.12
CA TYR A 299 -31.94 -12.87 20.73
C TYR A 299 -32.27 -12.39 19.31
N LEU A 300 -32.59 -13.34 18.41
CA LEU A 300 -32.88 -13.05 17.01
C LEU A 300 -34.35 -13.19 16.63
N GLY A 301 -35.16 -13.82 17.49
CA GLY A 301 -36.58 -14.09 17.21
C GLY A 301 -36.84 -15.12 16.10
N LYS A 302 -35.84 -15.97 15.83
CA LYS A 302 -35.84 -16.96 14.74
C LYS A 302 -35.69 -18.39 15.25
#